data_f3d9a649b95138b4c07a7ea83a3e73fd
#
_entry.id   f3d9a649b95138b4c07a7ea83a3e73fd
#
_cell.length_a   1.000
_cell.length_b   1.000
_cell.length_c   1.000
_cell.angle_alpha   90.00
_cell.angle_beta   90.00
_cell.angle_gamma   90.00
#
_symmetry.space_group_name_H-M   'P 1'
#
loop_
_entity.id
_entity.type
_entity.pdbx_description
1 polymer ?
#
loop_
_entity_poly.entity_id
_entity_poly.type
_entity_poly.pdbx_seq_one_letter_code
_entity_poly.pdbx_strand_id
1 'polypeptide(L)'
;EENTGFLTRKGVKIEERVYRDNSHKSSEIISIESVGKQDVYCPTVDSDKHLWVCNGLITSNTEFIQPLFDDMTSVCVISALNLVHWDEIKDNPQMIKDAFMFLDILNEEYILLTEGVPFMERARKAAINKRDVGLGTLGLAELFQMKGFAYGDVQSRAINKEIYSTIRKYGEEYTKEIGEKLGSAPICKEAGMTRRNASIMMIAPNKSTSFISKATSGGREPFMSNMFLKSLAKIQYVFKNPHLEKLLESKGMNKADVWDSIQDNNGSVQHLDFLDKQEKDVFRTFSEVAPKDIIDLASDAQKFVDMGQSLNLVFRKNYTLQDIYEIHKYAWEKDIKTLYYAYPSAHAALEKDGESWDTCVSCAD
;
A
#
# COMPACT_ATOMS: atom_id res chain seq x y z
N GLU A 1 29.78 14.70 7.36
CA GLU A 1 30.22 13.29 7.17
C GLU A 1 29.01 12.44 7.00
N GLU A 2 28.83 12.02 5.79
CA GLU A 2 27.63 11.39 5.31
C GLU A 2 27.67 9.91 5.63
N ASN A 3 26.67 9.47 6.32
CA ASN A 3 26.50 8.09 6.66
C ASN A 3 25.97 7.33 5.43
N THR A 4 26.86 6.97 4.51
CA THR A 4 26.58 6.16 3.32
C THR A 4 26.51 4.66 3.64
N GLY A 5 26.28 4.30 4.89
CA GLY A 5 26.52 2.98 5.48
C GLY A 5 25.49 1.89 5.23
N PHE A 6 24.43 2.11 4.45
CA PHE A 6 23.44 1.07 4.23
C PHE A 6 23.37 0.68 2.74
N LEU A 7 23.78 -0.53 2.45
CA LEU A 7 23.71 -1.21 1.15
C LEU A 7 24.85 -0.87 0.17
N THR A 8 26.08 -1.19 0.53
CA THR A 8 27.10 -1.42 -0.50
C THR A 8 26.80 -2.72 -1.24
N ARG A 9 26.22 -2.64 -2.43
CA ARG A 9 26.25 -3.76 -3.38
C ARG A 9 27.70 -3.94 -3.82
N LYS A 10 28.38 -4.99 -3.36
CA LYS A 10 29.61 -5.43 -4.00
C LYS A 10 29.28 -5.72 -5.47
N GLY A 11 29.95 -5.04 -6.40
CA GLY A 11 29.83 -5.30 -7.83
C GLY A 11 29.14 -4.21 -8.66
N VAL A 12 28.65 -3.13 -8.07
CA VAL A 12 28.23 -1.95 -8.82
C VAL A 12 29.28 -0.85 -8.64
N LYS A 13 30.02 -0.54 -9.71
CA LYS A 13 30.94 0.61 -9.74
C LYS A 13 30.20 1.79 -10.34
N ILE A 14 29.97 2.80 -9.54
CA ILE A 14 29.41 4.08 -9.96
C ILE A 14 30.50 5.12 -9.71
N GLU A 15 30.83 5.94 -10.71
CA GLU A 15 31.71 7.08 -10.47
C GLU A 15 31.01 8.06 -9.53
N GLU A 16 31.63 8.29 -8.36
CA GLU A 16 31.09 9.16 -7.33
C GLU A 16 31.02 10.60 -7.81
N ARG A 17 29.81 11.15 -7.84
CA ARG A 17 29.59 12.59 -7.82
C ARG A 17 28.59 12.92 -6.74
N VAL A 18 29.10 13.42 -5.63
CA VAL A 18 28.33 13.87 -4.49
C VAL A 18 27.48 15.08 -4.88
N TYR A 19 26.17 14.97 -4.71
CA TYR A 19 25.25 16.10 -4.92
C TYR A 19 25.34 17.04 -3.73
N ARG A 20 25.90 18.23 -3.92
CA ARG A 20 25.93 19.29 -2.92
C ARG A 20 24.96 20.43 -3.18
N ASP A 21 24.22 20.40 -4.25
CA ASP A 21 23.23 21.38 -4.60
C ASP A 21 22.04 20.76 -5.36
N ASN A 22 20.98 21.53 -5.58
CA ASN A 22 19.76 21.13 -6.31
C ASN A 22 19.97 20.87 -7.82
N SER A 23 21.20 20.74 -8.30
CA SER A 23 21.48 20.42 -9.70
C SER A 23 21.48 18.90 -9.88
N HIS A 24 20.49 18.37 -10.57
CA HIS A 24 20.42 16.97 -10.96
C HIS A 24 21.51 16.67 -12.00
N LYS A 25 22.62 16.07 -11.57
CA LYS A 25 23.63 15.53 -12.50
C LYS A 25 23.34 14.05 -12.71
N SER A 26 23.27 13.62 -13.96
CA SER A 26 23.20 12.21 -14.30
C SER A 26 24.54 11.52 -14.01
N SER A 27 24.50 10.32 -13.43
CA SER A 27 25.66 9.45 -13.26
C SER A 27 25.62 8.36 -14.32
N GLU A 28 26.79 8.03 -14.88
CA GLU A 28 26.92 6.94 -15.84
C GLU A 28 27.18 5.63 -15.11
N ILE A 29 26.44 4.57 -15.46
CA ILE A 29 26.68 3.22 -14.95
C ILE A 29 27.81 2.61 -15.78
N ILE A 30 28.98 2.44 -15.20
CA ILE A 30 30.16 1.91 -15.88
C ILE A 30 30.29 0.39 -15.84
N SER A 31 29.66 -0.27 -14.86
CA SER A 31 29.56 -1.73 -14.83
C SER A 31 28.39 -2.20 -13.95
N ILE A 32 27.83 -3.36 -14.30
CA ILE A 32 26.86 -4.10 -13.48
C ILE A 32 27.36 -5.55 -13.40
N GLU A 33 27.60 -6.01 -12.17
CA GLU A 33 28.05 -7.38 -11.92
C GLU A 33 27.00 -8.12 -11.09
N SER A 34 26.69 -9.36 -11.46
CA SER A 34 25.79 -10.21 -10.68
C SER A 34 26.51 -10.65 -9.39
N VAL A 35 25.90 -10.37 -8.24
CA VAL A 35 26.41 -10.79 -6.92
C VAL A 35 25.66 -12.00 -6.36
N GLY A 36 24.84 -12.68 -7.17
CA GLY A 36 24.00 -13.79 -6.75
C GLY A 36 22.79 -13.35 -5.93
N LYS A 37 22.16 -14.32 -5.25
CA LYS A 37 21.05 -14.04 -4.31
C LYS A 37 21.60 -13.44 -3.03
N GLN A 38 21.08 -12.28 -2.66
CA GLN A 38 21.40 -11.60 -1.41
C GLN A 38 20.12 -11.03 -0.79
N ASP A 39 20.13 -10.90 0.53
CA ASP A 39 19.07 -10.21 1.24
C ASP A 39 19.05 -8.73 0.85
N VAL A 40 17.87 -8.21 0.57
CA VAL A 40 17.66 -6.80 0.25
C VAL A 40 16.73 -6.17 1.28
N TYR A 41 17.02 -4.93 1.63
CA TYR A 41 16.28 -4.17 2.64
C TYR A 41 15.68 -2.93 1.99
N CYS A 42 14.45 -2.58 2.37
CA CYS A 42 13.78 -1.36 1.93
C CYS A 42 13.76 -0.38 3.11
N PRO A 43 14.56 0.70 3.07
CA PRO A 43 14.55 1.68 4.14
C PRO A 43 13.29 2.55 4.10
N THR A 44 12.86 2.99 5.26
CA THR A 44 11.83 4.03 5.41
C THR A 44 12.52 5.39 5.53
N VAL A 45 12.04 6.38 4.78
CA VAL A 45 12.66 7.70 4.71
C VAL A 45 11.69 8.76 5.23
N ASP A 46 12.13 9.51 6.22
CA ASP A 46 11.43 10.69 6.74
C ASP A 46 11.90 11.94 5.97
N SER A 47 11.27 12.18 4.83
CA SER A 47 11.45 13.41 4.04
C SER A 47 10.22 13.66 3.19
N ASP A 48 9.93 14.92 2.88
CA ASP A 48 8.78 15.33 2.07
C ASP A 48 8.75 14.68 0.66
N LYS A 49 9.92 14.30 0.16
CA LYS A 49 10.04 13.66 -1.16
C LYS A 49 10.11 12.14 -1.10
N HIS A 50 10.19 11.55 0.10
CA HIS A 50 10.31 10.12 0.33
C HIS A 50 11.39 9.42 -0.53
N LEU A 51 12.42 10.18 -0.88
CA LEU A 51 13.56 9.74 -1.66
C LEU A 51 14.75 9.52 -0.72
N TRP A 52 15.56 8.56 -1.05
CA TRP A 52 16.79 8.29 -0.34
C TRP A 52 17.93 8.04 -1.33
N VAL A 53 19.14 8.24 -0.87
CA VAL A 53 20.34 8.04 -1.69
C VAL A 53 21.01 6.74 -1.28
N CYS A 54 21.11 5.83 -2.22
CA CYS A 54 21.85 4.58 -2.06
C CYS A 54 23.00 4.56 -3.06
N ASN A 55 24.23 4.58 -2.56
CA ASN A 55 25.44 4.63 -3.41
C ASN A 55 25.40 5.72 -4.49
N GLY A 56 24.94 6.92 -4.13
CA GLY A 56 24.84 8.06 -5.05
C GLY A 56 23.59 8.06 -5.96
N LEU A 57 22.74 7.03 -5.91
CA LEU A 57 21.49 6.96 -6.65
C LEU A 57 20.30 7.36 -5.79
N ILE A 58 19.44 8.22 -6.33
CA ILE A 58 18.17 8.57 -5.71
C ILE A 58 17.16 7.45 -6.00
N THR A 59 16.49 6.97 -4.97
CA THR A 59 15.47 5.92 -5.06
C THR A 59 14.34 6.19 -4.06
N SER A 60 13.25 5.45 -4.18
CA SER A 60 12.08 5.55 -3.30
C SER A 60 11.52 4.17 -2.97
N ASN A 61 10.63 4.11 -1.98
CA ASN A 61 9.92 2.90 -1.62
C ASN A 61 8.79 2.60 -2.61
N THR A 62 8.47 1.31 -2.78
CA THR A 62 7.36 0.86 -3.62
C THR A 62 6.83 -0.49 -3.14
N GLU A 63 5.53 -0.74 -3.35
CA GLU A 63 4.92 -2.06 -3.21
C GLU A 63 5.22 -2.98 -4.39
N PHE A 64 5.72 -2.43 -5.49
CA PHE A 64 6.02 -3.18 -6.70
C PHE A 64 7.40 -3.84 -6.60
N ILE A 65 7.41 -5.15 -6.36
CA ILE A 65 8.64 -5.94 -6.23
C ILE A 65 8.72 -6.91 -7.40
N GLN A 66 9.74 -6.76 -8.21
CA GLN A 66 9.97 -7.60 -9.39
C GLN A 66 11.45 -7.98 -9.53
N PRO A 67 11.76 -9.15 -10.10
CA PRO A 67 13.12 -9.46 -10.51
C PRO A 67 13.67 -8.42 -11.49
N LEU A 68 14.92 -8.04 -11.30
CA LEU A 68 15.62 -7.13 -12.19
C LEU A 68 16.11 -7.90 -13.45
N PHE A 69 15.90 -7.28 -14.61
CA PHE A 69 16.44 -7.73 -15.88
C PHE A 69 17.12 -6.55 -16.55
N ASP A 70 18.30 -6.78 -17.13
CA ASP A 70 19.13 -5.71 -17.71
C ASP A 70 18.46 -4.97 -18.88
N ASP A 71 17.55 -5.64 -19.57
CA ASP A 71 16.91 -5.16 -20.78
C ASP A 71 15.40 -4.91 -20.64
N MET A 72 14.90 -4.88 -19.40
CA MET A 72 13.49 -4.62 -19.08
C MET A 72 13.34 -3.54 -18.03
N THR A 73 12.26 -2.78 -18.14
CA THR A 73 11.79 -1.86 -17.10
C THR A 73 10.38 -2.28 -16.70
N SER A 74 10.17 -2.60 -15.43
CA SER A 74 8.88 -3.10 -14.95
C SER A 74 7.76 -2.07 -15.11
N VAL A 75 6.57 -2.55 -15.44
CA VAL A 75 5.35 -1.75 -15.60
C VAL A 75 4.37 -2.13 -14.52
N CYS A 76 3.83 -1.12 -13.83
CA CYS A 76 2.88 -1.30 -12.74
C CYS A 76 1.45 -1.14 -13.26
N VAL A 77 0.71 -2.25 -13.36
CA VAL A 77 -0.72 -2.27 -13.75
C VAL A 77 -1.52 -2.71 -12.53
N ILE A 78 -2.16 -1.76 -11.85
CA ILE A 78 -2.80 -1.97 -10.55
C ILE A 78 -4.27 -1.58 -10.52
N SER A 79 -5.02 -2.25 -9.66
CA SER A 79 -6.38 -1.88 -9.26
C SER A 79 -6.66 -2.38 -7.85
N ALA A 80 -7.83 -2.04 -7.29
CA ALA A 80 -8.22 -2.45 -5.95
C ALA A 80 -9.70 -2.80 -5.88
N LEU A 81 -10.01 -3.88 -5.15
CA LEU A 81 -11.37 -4.21 -4.75
C LEU A 81 -11.76 -3.37 -3.54
N ASN A 82 -12.96 -2.79 -3.57
CA ASN A 82 -13.50 -2.08 -2.43
C ASN A 82 -14.13 -3.08 -1.44
N LEU A 83 -13.46 -3.31 -0.34
CA LEU A 83 -13.87 -4.29 0.67
C LEU A 83 -15.14 -3.92 1.45
N VAL A 84 -15.62 -2.68 1.36
CA VAL A 84 -16.94 -2.31 1.86
C VAL A 84 -18.03 -3.23 1.28
N HIS A 85 -17.82 -3.74 0.08
CA HIS A 85 -18.70 -4.69 -0.63
C HIS A 85 -18.21 -6.15 -0.52
N TRP A 86 -17.39 -6.49 0.48
CA TRP A 86 -16.80 -7.83 0.57
C TRP A 86 -17.83 -8.96 0.60
N ASP A 87 -18.93 -8.78 1.31
CA ASP A 87 -19.96 -9.81 1.40
C ASP A 87 -20.60 -10.12 0.03
N GLU A 88 -20.73 -9.13 -0.85
CA GLU A 88 -21.18 -9.32 -2.25
C GLU A 88 -20.08 -9.93 -3.12
N ILE A 89 -18.83 -9.49 -2.94
CA ILE A 89 -17.68 -9.94 -3.73
C ILE A 89 -17.36 -11.41 -3.45
N LYS A 90 -17.32 -11.84 -2.17
CA LYS A 90 -16.98 -13.22 -1.80
C LYS A 90 -17.95 -14.25 -2.34
N ASP A 91 -19.24 -13.87 -2.46
CA ASP A 91 -20.30 -14.73 -2.96
C ASP A 91 -20.39 -14.70 -4.50
N ASN A 92 -19.60 -13.86 -5.16
CA ASN A 92 -19.51 -13.75 -6.61
C ASN A 92 -18.06 -13.87 -7.11
N PRO A 93 -17.52 -15.08 -7.23
CA PRO A 93 -16.16 -15.31 -7.72
C PRO A 93 -15.86 -14.68 -9.08
N GLN A 94 -16.87 -14.53 -9.92
CA GLN A 94 -16.71 -13.92 -11.25
C GLN A 94 -16.28 -12.46 -11.16
N MET A 95 -16.76 -11.69 -10.17
CA MET A 95 -16.31 -10.30 -9.94
C MET A 95 -14.79 -10.22 -9.72
N ILE A 96 -14.23 -11.17 -8.98
CA ILE A 96 -12.79 -11.22 -8.73
C ILE A 96 -12.05 -11.55 -10.04
N LYS A 97 -12.52 -12.53 -10.80
CA LYS A 97 -11.95 -12.89 -12.10
C LYS A 97 -12.07 -11.75 -13.11
N ASP A 98 -13.17 -11.02 -13.12
CA ASP A 98 -13.38 -9.84 -13.99
C ASP A 98 -12.42 -8.69 -13.64
N ALA A 99 -12.12 -8.50 -12.36
CA ALA A 99 -11.10 -7.52 -11.94
C ALA A 99 -9.70 -7.88 -12.47
N PHE A 100 -9.32 -9.16 -12.46
CA PHE A 100 -8.07 -9.61 -13.08
C PHE A 100 -8.10 -9.49 -14.61
N MET A 101 -9.24 -9.80 -15.23
CA MET A 101 -9.44 -9.62 -16.67
C MET A 101 -9.27 -8.15 -17.07
N PHE A 102 -9.85 -7.23 -16.31
CA PHE A 102 -9.68 -5.80 -16.53
C PHE A 102 -8.20 -5.38 -16.50
N LEU A 103 -7.45 -5.86 -15.51
CA LEU A 103 -6.01 -5.57 -15.43
C LEU A 103 -5.21 -6.19 -16.58
N ASP A 104 -5.52 -7.43 -17.01
CA ASP A 104 -4.84 -8.05 -18.16
C ASP A 104 -5.15 -7.30 -19.47
N ILE A 105 -6.38 -6.80 -19.63
CA ILE A 105 -6.77 -5.95 -20.77
C ILE A 105 -6.02 -4.62 -20.75
N LEU A 106 -5.88 -3.97 -19.60
CA LEU A 106 -5.08 -2.75 -19.46
C LEU A 106 -3.61 -2.98 -19.82
N ASN A 107 -3.05 -4.12 -19.42
CA ASN A 107 -1.70 -4.49 -19.79
C ASN A 107 -1.57 -4.75 -21.32
N GLU A 108 -2.57 -5.39 -21.93
CA GLU A 108 -2.61 -5.56 -23.38
C GLU A 108 -2.68 -4.22 -24.12
N GLU A 109 -3.56 -3.32 -23.66
CA GLU A 109 -3.68 -1.97 -24.24
C GLU A 109 -2.38 -1.19 -24.11
N TYR A 110 -1.70 -1.28 -22.95
CA TYR A 110 -0.36 -0.69 -22.79
C TYR A 110 0.64 -1.25 -23.80
N ILE A 111 0.66 -2.56 -24.03
CA ILE A 111 1.53 -3.22 -25.01
C ILE A 111 1.25 -2.70 -26.43
N LEU A 112 -0.02 -2.53 -26.79
CA LEU A 112 -0.42 -2.02 -28.10
C LEU A 112 -0.05 -0.54 -28.29
N LEU A 113 -0.36 0.30 -27.30
CA LEU A 113 -0.12 1.75 -27.36
C LEU A 113 1.37 2.11 -27.33
N THR A 114 2.22 1.26 -26.80
CA THR A 114 3.67 1.52 -26.71
C THR A 114 4.46 0.93 -27.89
N GLU A 115 3.79 0.33 -28.87
CA GLU A 115 4.44 -0.20 -30.05
C GLU A 115 5.07 0.90 -30.92
N GLY A 116 6.38 0.82 -31.13
CA GLY A 116 7.13 1.83 -31.90
C GLY A 116 7.29 3.19 -31.21
N VAL A 117 6.85 3.34 -29.95
CA VAL A 117 7.04 4.58 -29.19
C VAL A 117 8.48 4.64 -28.66
N PRO A 118 9.25 5.69 -29.01
CA PRO A 118 10.63 5.84 -28.55
C PRO A 118 10.75 5.80 -27.01
N PHE A 119 11.79 5.13 -26.51
CA PHE A 119 12.14 4.97 -25.11
C PHE A 119 11.20 4.05 -24.30
N MET A 120 10.16 3.47 -24.93
CA MET A 120 9.23 2.54 -24.28
C MET A 120 9.59 1.06 -24.49
N GLU A 121 10.62 0.77 -25.27
CA GLU A 121 10.98 -0.60 -25.70
C GLU A 121 11.21 -1.54 -24.51
N ARG A 122 11.95 -1.08 -23.49
CA ARG A 122 12.25 -1.86 -22.29
C ARG A 122 11.01 -2.12 -21.43
N ALA A 123 10.15 -1.11 -21.29
CA ALA A 123 8.91 -1.22 -20.54
C ALA A 123 7.91 -2.12 -21.27
N ARG A 124 7.75 -1.94 -22.59
CA ARG A 124 6.92 -2.80 -23.43
C ARG A 124 7.43 -4.25 -23.39
N LYS A 125 8.74 -4.49 -23.44
CA LYS A 125 9.33 -5.82 -23.32
C LYS A 125 8.98 -6.48 -21.99
N ALA A 126 9.05 -5.74 -20.87
CA ALA A 126 8.64 -6.24 -19.56
C ALA A 126 7.16 -6.59 -19.51
N ALA A 127 6.29 -5.71 -20.05
CA ALA A 127 4.86 -5.93 -20.13
C ALA A 127 4.50 -7.18 -20.91
N ILE A 128 5.15 -7.44 -22.04
CA ILE A 128 4.97 -8.65 -22.85
C ILE A 128 5.48 -9.88 -22.11
N ASN A 129 6.72 -9.82 -21.58
CA ASN A 129 7.41 -10.99 -21.06
C ASN A 129 6.81 -11.49 -19.72
N LYS A 130 6.38 -10.60 -18.86
CA LYS A 130 5.90 -10.93 -17.51
C LYS A 130 4.39 -10.81 -17.36
N ARG A 131 3.78 -9.86 -18.06
CA ARG A 131 2.34 -9.56 -17.95
C ARG A 131 1.90 -9.39 -16.49
N ASP A 132 2.74 -8.76 -15.67
CA ASP A 132 2.46 -8.54 -14.25
C ASP A 132 1.25 -7.64 -14.07
N VAL A 133 0.37 -8.02 -13.15
CA VAL A 133 -0.76 -7.23 -12.69
C VAL A 133 -0.80 -7.24 -11.17
N GLY A 134 -1.39 -6.21 -10.57
CA GLY A 134 -1.47 -6.08 -9.14
C GLY A 134 -2.89 -5.77 -8.68
N LEU A 135 -3.69 -6.79 -8.39
CA LEU A 135 -4.98 -6.59 -7.75
C LEU A 135 -4.77 -6.48 -6.24
N GLY A 136 -5.11 -5.34 -5.69
CA GLY A 136 -5.09 -5.07 -4.25
C GLY A 136 -6.49 -4.83 -3.69
N THR A 137 -6.54 -4.13 -2.56
CA THR A 137 -7.78 -3.82 -1.85
C THR A 137 -7.74 -2.43 -1.26
N LEU A 138 -8.90 -1.83 -1.05
CA LEU A 138 -9.13 -0.64 -0.23
C LEU A 138 -10.31 -0.88 0.70
N GLY A 139 -10.46 -0.08 1.74
CA GLY A 139 -11.58 -0.17 2.67
C GLY A 139 -11.48 -1.29 3.71
N LEU A 140 -10.29 -1.85 3.97
CA LEU A 140 -10.13 -2.95 4.94
C LEU A 140 -10.54 -2.53 6.36
N ALA A 141 -10.05 -1.40 6.83
CA ALA A 141 -10.39 -0.90 8.17
C ALA A 141 -11.87 -0.54 8.28
N GLU A 142 -12.45 0.01 7.21
CA GLU A 142 -13.88 0.30 7.15
C GLU A 142 -14.73 -0.98 7.22
N LEU A 143 -14.34 -2.04 6.49
CA LEU A 143 -15.00 -3.34 6.61
C LEU A 143 -14.98 -3.86 8.05
N PHE A 144 -13.85 -3.70 8.77
CA PHE A 144 -13.79 -4.10 10.18
C PHE A 144 -14.79 -3.30 11.02
N GLN A 145 -14.86 -1.99 10.83
CA GLN A 145 -15.83 -1.14 11.53
C GLN A 145 -17.27 -1.52 11.22
N MET A 146 -17.59 -1.82 9.96
CA MET A 146 -18.93 -2.32 9.55
C MET A 146 -19.33 -3.60 10.28
N LYS A 147 -18.35 -4.47 10.55
CA LYS A 147 -18.57 -5.76 11.23
C LYS A 147 -18.40 -5.68 12.75
N GLY A 148 -18.07 -4.52 13.30
CA GLY A 148 -17.82 -4.33 14.74
C GLY A 148 -16.53 -5.02 15.22
N PHE A 149 -15.56 -5.25 14.34
CA PHE A 149 -14.27 -5.86 14.67
C PHE A 149 -13.23 -4.77 14.95
N ALA A 150 -12.51 -4.92 16.05
CA ALA A 150 -11.37 -4.05 16.32
C ALA A 150 -10.19 -4.42 15.39
N TYR A 151 -9.44 -3.40 14.96
CA TYR A 151 -8.28 -3.62 14.10
C TYR A 151 -7.19 -4.39 14.87
N GLY A 152 -6.81 -5.57 14.36
CA GLY A 152 -5.81 -6.45 14.97
C GLY A 152 -6.39 -7.54 15.89
N ASP A 153 -7.71 -7.56 16.15
CA ASP A 153 -8.35 -8.63 16.92
C ASP A 153 -8.43 -9.96 16.14
N VAL A 154 -8.88 -11.00 16.82
CA VAL A 154 -8.98 -12.35 16.24
C VAL A 154 -9.94 -12.38 15.04
N GLN A 155 -11.05 -11.65 15.10
CA GLN A 155 -12.07 -11.61 14.06
C GLN A 155 -11.58 -10.85 12.83
N SER A 156 -10.93 -9.69 13.01
CA SER A 156 -10.32 -8.92 11.93
C SER A 156 -9.20 -9.71 11.24
N ARG A 157 -8.39 -10.46 11.99
CA ARG A 157 -7.37 -11.33 11.42
C ARG A 157 -7.97 -12.51 10.65
N ALA A 158 -9.07 -13.08 11.12
CA ALA A 158 -9.75 -14.19 10.46
C ALA A 158 -10.31 -13.76 9.10
N ILE A 159 -11.08 -12.67 9.07
CA ILE A 159 -11.65 -12.14 7.82
C ILE A 159 -10.55 -11.62 6.87
N ASN A 160 -9.47 -11.04 7.37
CA ASN A 160 -8.33 -10.64 6.56
C ASN A 160 -7.71 -11.83 5.80
N LYS A 161 -7.52 -12.97 6.47
CA LYS A 161 -7.04 -14.20 5.82
C LYS A 161 -8.03 -14.73 4.78
N GLU A 162 -9.33 -14.72 5.10
CA GLU A 162 -10.40 -15.10 4.16
C GLU A 162 -10.32 -14.26 2.89
N ILE A 163 -10.25 -12.92 3.01
CA ILE A 163 -10.19 -11.99 1.89
C ILE A 163 -9.02 -12.34 0.95
N TYR A 164 -7.80 -12.32 1.47
CA TYR A 164 -6.63 -12.48 0.62
C TYR A 164 -6.45 -13.89 0.07
N SER A 165 -6.83 -14.93 0.83
CA SER A 165 -6.85 -16.30 0.32
C SER A 165 -7.88 -16.50 -0.78
N THR A 166 -9.05 -15.87 -0.67
CA THR A 166 -10.12 -15.92 -1.68
C THR A 166 -9.71 -15.21 -2.97
N ILE A 167 -9.19 -13.98 -2.86
CA ILE A 167 -8.69 -13.23 -4.02
C ILE A 167 -7.57 -14.01 -4.71
N ARG A 168 -6.62 -14.55 -3.93
CA ARG A 168 -5.53 -15.37 -4.46
C ARG A 168 -6.04 -16.59 -5.20
N LYS A 169 -6.97 -17.32 -4.62
CA LYS A 169 -7.57 -18.53 -5.23
C LYS A 169 -8.13 -18.23 -6.61
N TYR A 170 -9.01 -17.23 -6.71
CA TYR A 170 -9.66 -16.91 -7.99
C TYR A 170 -8.73 -16.22 -8.99
N GLY A 171 -7.72 -15.51 -8.49
CA GLY A 171 -6.63 -15.00 -9.33
C GLY A 171 -5.78 -16.11 -9.95
N GLU A 172 -5.44 -17.15 -9.19
CA GLU A 172 -4.72 -18.32 -9.72
C GLU A 172 -5.55 -19.09 -10.75
N GLU A 173 -6.83 -19.28 -10.47
CA GLU A 173 -7.76 -19.88 -11.44
C GLU A 173 -7.82 -19.07 -12.72
N TYR A 174 -8.01 -17.74 -12.62
CA TYR A 174 -8.05 -16.82 -13.76
C TYR A 174 -6.76 -16.89 -14.59
N THR A 175 -5.60 -16.68 -13.97
CA THR A 175 -4.34 -16.62 -14.71
C THR A 175 -4.00 -17.94 -15.39
N LYS A 176 -4.43 -19.08 -14.82
CA LYS A 176 -4.31 -20.39 -15.44
C LYS A 176 -5.27 -20.55 -16.63
N GLU A 177 -6.56 -20.31 -16.43
CA GLU A 177 -7.58 -20.42 -17.46
C GLU A 177 -7.25 -19.56 -18.70
N ILE A 178 -6.81 -18.32 -18.47
CA ILE A 178 -6.44 -17.41 -19.56
C ILE A 178 -5.09 -17.76 -20.17
N GLY A 179 -4.14 -18.27 -19.37
CA GLY A 179 -2.89 -18.81 -19.86
C GLY A 179 -3.08 -20.01 -20.82
N GLU A 180 -4.06 -20.86 -20.55
CA GLU A 180 -4.48 -21.95 -21.45
C GLU A 180 -5.14 -21.44 -22.75
N LYS A 181 -5.99 -20.41 -22.65
CA LYS A 181 -6.78 -19.89 -23.78
C LYS A 181 -6.00 -18.95 -24.69
N LEU A 182 -5.24 -18.00 -24.11
CA LEU A 182 -4.57 -16.92 -24.83
C LEU A 182 -3.03 -17.03 -24.81
N GLY A 183 -2.50 -18.05 -24.16
CA GLY A 183 -1.08 -18.27 -23.99
C GLY A 183 -0.55 -17.69 -22.66
N SER A 184 0.43 -18.40 -22.11
CA SER A 184 1.14 -18.01 -20.89
C SER A 184 2.10 -16.85 -21.17
N ALA A 185 2.37 -16.03 -20.15
CA ALA A 185 3.47 -15.09 -20.19
C ALA A 185 4.79 -15.83 -20.51
N PRO A 186 5.66 -15.26 -21.38
CA PRO A 186 6.90 -15.93 -21.79
C PRO A 186 7.73 -16.45 -20.61
N ILE A 187 7.95 -15.62 -19.58
CA ILE A 187 8.73 -16.03 -18.39
C ILE A 187 8.08 -17.20 -17.64
N CYS A 188 6.76 -17.28 -17.59
CA CYS A 188 6.04 -18.39 -17.00
C CYS A 188 6.18 -19.66 -17.83
N LYS A 189 6.10 -19.53 -19.15
CA LYS A 189 6.27 -20.64 -20.09
C LYS A 189 7.69 -21.22 -20.01
N GLU A 190 8.70 -20.38 -19.92
CA GLU A 190 10.11 -20.79 -19.71
C GLU A 190 10.29 -21.52 -18.39
N ALA A 191 9.55 -21.13 -17.34
CA ALA A 191 9.52 -21.83 -16.04
C ALA A 191 8.63 -23.08 -16.02
N GLY A 192 8.05 -23.50 -17.15
CA GLY A 192 7.16 -24.68 -17.24
C GLY A 192 5.78 -24.46 -16.60
N MET A 193 5.38 -23.22 -16.38
CA MET A 193 4.10 -22.86 -15.74
C MET A 193 3.07 -22.39 -16.78
N THR A 194 1.83 -22.82 -16.60
CA THR A 194 0.69 -22.30 -17.37
C THR A 194 0.06 -21.13 -16.59
N ARG A 195 0.50 -19.91 -16.93
CA ARG A 195 0.02 -18.66 -16.28
C ARG A 195 0.04 -17.51 -17.27
N ARG A 196 -1.07 -16.76 -17.34
CA ARG A 196 -1.16 -15.54 -18.16
C ARG A 196 -0.32 -14.39 -17.58
N ASN A 197 -0.28 -14.27 -16.25
CA ASN A 197 0.37 -13.20 -15.52
C ASN A 197 1.41 -13.80 -14.56
N ALA A 198 2.63 -13.30 -14.54
CA ALA A 198 3.67 -13.81 -13.66
C ALA A 198 3.40 -13.46 -12.19
N SER A 199 2.92 -12.25 -11.94
CA SER A 199 2.44 -11.80 -10.63
C SER A 199 1.02 -11.27 -10.75
N ILE A 200 0.20 -11.42 -9.71
CA ILE A 200 -1.23 -11.06 -9.74
C ILE A 200 -1.69 -10.16 -8.60
N MET A 201 -1.02 -10.14 -7.46
CA MET A 201 -1.46 -9.38 -6.30
C MET A 201 -0.41 -8.42 -5.77
N MET A 202 -0.85 -7.19 -5.47
CA MET A 202 -0.07 -6.10 -4.90
C MET A 202 -1.02 -5.16 -4.16
N ILE A 203 -0.59 -4.57 -3.04
CA ILE A 203 -1.44 -3.67 -2.27
C ILE A 203 -0.86 -2.27 -2.28
N ALA A 204 -1.49 -1.40 -3.09
CA ALA A 204 -1.18 0.02 -3.18
C ALA A 204 -1.83 0.82 -2.04
N PRO A 205 -1.39 2.07 -1.78
CA PRO A 205 -1.97 2.92 -0.72
C PRO A 205 -3.43 3.29 -0.96
N ASN A 206 -3.85 3.45 -2.21
CA ASN A 206 -5.21 3.79 -2.66
C ASN A 206 -5.81 5.04 -2.00
N LYS A 207 -5.00 6.04 -1.64
CA LYS A 207 -5.49 7.24 -0.95
C LYS A 207 -6.47 8.04 -1.77
N SER A 208 -6.10 8.42 -3.00
CA SER A 208 -6.97 9.17 -3.92
C SER A 208 -8.18 8.33 -4.37
N THR A 209 -7.96 7.06 -4.71
CA THR A 209 -9.01 6.13 -5.14
C THR A 209 -10.07 5.92 -4.07
N SER A 210 -9.68 5.88 -2.79
CA SER A 210 -10.61 5.75 -1.67
C SER A 210 -11.61 6.92 -1.59
N PHE A 211 -11.19 8.14 -1.93
CA PHE A 211 -12.10 9.29 -1.99
C PHE A 211 -13.13 9.18 -3.11
N ILE A 212 -12.71 8.74 -4.30
CA ILE A 212 -13.63 8.49 -5.42
C ILE A 212 -14.64 7.40 -5.03
N SER A 213 -14.23 6.45 -4.21
CA SER A 213 -15.06 5.36 -3.68
C SER A 213 -15.82 5.76 -2.40
N LYS A 214 -16.36 6.98 -2.32
CA LYS A 214 -17.14 7.55 -1.20
C LYS A 214 -16.33 7.72 0.10
N ALA A 215 -15.06 8.10 -0.02
CA ALA A 215 -14.19 8.36 1.12
C ALA A 215 -14.01 7.15 2.06
N THR A 216 -13.86 5.96 1.51
CA THR A 216 -13.52 4.75 2.26
C THR A 216 -12.09 4.83 2.82
N SER A 217 -11.73 3.92 3.72
CA SER A 217 -10.34 3.82 4.18
C SER A 217 -9.41 3.41 3.03
N GLY A 218 -8.24 4.06 2.91
CA GLY A 218 -7.23 3.73 1.91
C GLY A 218 -6.54 2.40 2.20
N GLY A 219 -6.25 1.61 1.17
CA GLY A 219 -5.46 0.38 1.26
C GLY A 219 -5.88 -0.51 2.44
N ARG A 220 -4.93 -0.71 3.36
CA ARG A 220 -5.10 -1.56 4.55
C ARG A 220 -5.26 -0.78 5.86
N GLU A 221 -5.08 0.53 5.83
CA GLU A 221 -4.83 1.34 7.02
C GLU A 221 -6.13 1.71 7.76
N PRO A 222 -6.07 1.84 9.10
CA PRO A 222 -7.10 2.52 9.85
C PRO A 222 -7.27 3.97 9.38
N PHE A 223 -8.44 4.56 9.64
CA PHE A 223 -8.60 5.99 9.44
C PHE A 223 -7.63 6.77 10.34
N MET A 224 -7.02 7.82 9.79
CA MET A 224 -6.16 8.73 10.57
C MET A 224 -6.96 9.44 11.67
N SER A 225 -8.22 9.74 11.39
CA SER A 225 -9.14 10.43 12.27
C SER A 225 -10.58 10.01 11.96
N ASN A 226 -11.46 9.93 12.96
CA ASN A 226 -12.89 9.69 12.74
C ASN A 226 -13.66 10.94 12.28
N MET A 227 -13.05 12.12 12.37
CA MET A 227 -13.55 13.37 11.80
C MET A 227 -12.38 14.23 11.37
N PHE A 228 -12.41 14.75 10.13
CA PHE A 228 -11.39 15.67 9.63
C PHE A 228 -11.96 16.60 8.56
N LEU A 229 -11.29 17.75 8.39
CA LEU A 229 -11.59 18.71 7.34
C LEU A 229 -10.70 18.42 6.13
N LYS A 230 -11.30 18.13 5.00
CA LYS A 230 -10.56 17.99 3.73
C LYS A 230 -10.80 19.19 2.85
N SER A 231 -9.71 19.80 2.40
CA SER A 231 -9.74 20.86 1.40
C SER A 231 -9.54 20.26 0.01
N LEU A 232 -10.51 20.43 -0.87
CA LEU A 232 -10.45 20.03 -2.27
C LEU A 232 -10.53 21.31 -3.11
N ALA A 233 -9.40 21.77 -3.64
CA ALA A 233 -9.31 22.99 -4.46
C ALA A 233 -9.99 24.22 -3.81
N LYS A 234 -11.29 24.44 -4.07
CA LYS A 234 -12.08 25.57 -3.55
C LYS A 234 -13.17 25.17 -2.57
N ILE A 235 -13.27 23.89 -2.21
CA ILE A 235 -14.33 23.37 -1.35
C ILE A 235 -13.70 22.73 -0.13
N GLN A 236 -14.18 23.09 1.05
CA GLN A 236 -13.86 22.38 2.29
C GLN A 236 -14.98 21.38 2.58
N TYR A 237 -14.60 20.14 2.79
CA TYR A 237 -15.51 19.06 3.10
C TYR A 237 -15.19 18.51 4.48
N VAL A 238 -16.19 18.44 5.36
CA VAL A 238 -16.07 17.80 6.66
C VAL A 238 -16.38 16.32 6.49
N PHE A 239 -15.36 15.48 6.63
CA PHE A 239 -15.54 14.04 6.70
C PHE A 239 -15.93 13.66 8.13
N LYS A 240 -16.99 12.88 8.27
CA LYS A 240 -17.36 12.15 9.47
C LYS A 240 -17.38 10.67 9.14
N ASN A 241 -16.79 9.84 10.00
CA ASN A 241 -16.82 8.40 9.82
C ASN A 241 -18.26 7.89 9.84
N PRO A 242 -18.77 7.35 8.71
CA PRO A 242 -20.20 7.02 8.58
C PRO A 242 -20.63 5.87 9.50
N HIS A 243 -19.72 5.00 9.91
CA HIS A 243 -20.01 3.88 10.79
C HIS A 243 -20.06 4.34 12.26
N LEU A 244 -19.20 5.28 12.63
CA LEU A 244 -19.28 5.95 13.93
C LEU A 244 -20.55 6.80 14.01
N GLU A 245 -20.91 7.52 12.96
CA GLU A 245 -22.14 8.30 12.91
C GLU A 245 -23.36 7.44 13.18
N LYS A 246 -23.50 6.29 12.53
CA LYS A 246 -24.57 5.31 12.78
C LYS A 246 -24.58 4.80 14.22
N LEU A 247 -23.41 4.54 14.80
CA LEU A 247 -23.32 4.14 16.21
C LEU A 247 -23.80 5.26 17.14
N LEU A 248 -23.35 6.49 16.91
CA LEU A 248 -23.77 7.65 17.68
C LEU A 248 -25.29 7.92 17.56
N GLU A 249 -25.86 7.75 16.35
CA GLU A 249 -27.31 7.82 16.12
C GLU A 249 -28.06 6.78 16.95
N SER A 250 -27.61 5.53 16.93
CA SER A 250 -28.25 4.45 17.69
C SER A 250 -28.27 4.69 19.20
N LYS A 251 -27.31 5.48 19.70
CA LYS A 251 -27.19 5.88 21.11
C LYS A 251 -27.84 7.23 21.41
N GLY A 252 -28.43 7.92 20.41
CA GLY A 252 -28.96 9.28 20.57
C GLY A 252 -27.88 10.35 20.83
N MET A 253 -26.64 10.05 20.47
CA MET A 253 -25.46 10.89 20.71
C MET A 253 -24.85 11.48 19.43
N ASN A 254 -25.54 11.41 18.28
CA ASN A 254 -25.11 12.10 17.06
C ASN A 254 -25.42 13.58 17.14
N LYS A 255 -24.62 14.32 17.91
CA LYS A 255 -24.78 15.74 18.23
C LYS A 255 -23.53 16.52 17.87
N ALA A 256 -23.67 17.83 17.61
CA ALA A 256 -22.56 18.69 17.23
C ALA A 256 -21.45 18.72 18.30
N ASP A 257 -21.80 18.88 19.56
CA ASP A 257 -20.87 18.92 20.69
C ASP A 257 -20.05 17.62 20.84
N VAL A 258 -20.64 16.47 20.51
CA VAL A 258 -19.92 15.18 20.50
C VAL A 258 -18.90 15.16 19.36
N TRP A 259 -19.27 15.62 18.16
CA TRP A 259 -18.34 15.68 17.03
C TRP A 259 -17.23 16.71 17.23
N ASP A 260 -17.55 17.87 17.83
CA ASP A 260 -16.55 18.88 18.20
C ASP A 260 -15.54 18.28 19.20
N SER A 261 -16.06 17.54 20.21
CA SER A 261 -15.20 16.83 21.17
C SER A 261 -14.30 15.77 20.50
N ILE A 262 -14.82 15.02 19.51
CA ILE A 262 -14.02 14.06 18.72
C ILE A 262 -12.93 14.81 17.94
N GLN A 263 -13.25 15.93 17.31
CA GLN A 263 -12.30 16.75 16.57
C GLN A 263 -11.19 17.29 17.48
N ASP A 264 -11.54 17.82 18.64
CA ASP A 264 -10.59 18.37 19.62
C ASP A 264 -9.64 17.30 20.18
N ASN A 265 -10.08 16.03 20.18
CA ASN A 265 -9.27 14.87 20.54
C ASN A 265 -8.64 14.17 19.32
N ASN A 266 -8.35 14.90 18.22
CA ASN A 266 -7.71 14.41 17.02
C ASN A 266 -8.44 13.22 16.36
N GLY A 267 -9.77 13.23 16.41
CA GLY A 267 -10.62 12.18 15.86
C GLY A 267 -10.73 10.93 16.72
N SER A 268 -10.15 10.93 17.92
CA SER A 268 -10.26 9.84 18.89
C SER A 268 -11.66 9.79 19.52
N VAL A 269 -12.12 8.58 19.81
CA VAL A 269 -13.35 8.33 20.58
C VAL A 269 -13.07 7.81 22.01
N GLN A 270 -11.79 7.70 22.39
CA GLN A 270 -11.39 7.04 23.63
C GLN A 270 -11.88 7.76 24.89
N HIS A 271 -12.13 9.07 24.80
CA HIS A 271 -12.63 9.93 25.89
C HIS A 271 -14.16 9.88 26.08
N LEU A 272 -14.92 9.25 25.16
CA LEU A 272 -16.37 9.21 25.20
C LEU A 272 -16.86 8.13 26.17
N ASP A 273 -17.30 8.52 27.37
CA ASP A 273 -17.68 7.59 28.46
C ASP A 273 -18.89 6.73 28.14
N PHE A 274 -19.77 7.16 27.24
CA PHE A 274 -20.97 6.44 26.83
C PHE A 274 -20.68 5.31 25.79
N LEU A 275 -19.48 5.21 25.29
CA LEU A 275 -19.02 4.10 24.46
C LEU A 275 -18.38 3.02 25.34
N ASP A 276 -18.74 1.77 25.09
CA ASP A 276 -18.08 0.65 25.74
C ASP A 276 -16.67 0.40 25.17
N LYS A 277 -15.95 -0.53 25.79
CA LYS A 277 -14.56 -0.84 25.40
C LYS A 277 -14.47 -1.37 23.97
N GLN A 278 -15.39 -2.26 23.55
CA GLN A 278 -15.37 -2.82 22.19
C GLN A 278 -15.64 -1.73 21.15
N GLU A 279 -16.62 -0.87 21.39
CA GLU A 279 -16.93 0.25 20.51
C GLU A 279 -15.73 1.20 20.36
N LYS A 280 -15.05 1.53 21.47
CA LYS A 280 -13.82 2.33 21.46
C LYS A 280 -12.70 1.65 20.66
N ASP A 281 -12.53 0.36 20.84
CA ASP A 281 -11.49 -0.42 20.13
C ASP A 281 -11.76 -0.51 18.62
N VAL A 282 -13.01 -0.59 18.18
CA VAL A 282 -13.43 -0.60 16.76
C VAL A 282 -13.10 0.71 16.07
N PHE A 283 -13.27 1.85 16.74
CA PHE A 283 -13.07 3.17 16.16
C PHE A 283 -11.73 3.82 16.55
N ARG A 284 -10.73 3.00 16.92
CA ARG A 284 -9.35 3.49 17.09
C ARG A 284 -8.83 4.13 15.81
N THR A 285 -8.23 5.31 15.96
CA THR A 285 -7.49 5.97 14.88
C THR A 285 -6.17 5.24 14.60
N PHE A 286 -5.55 5.54 13.47
CA PHE A 286 -4.29 4.90 13.07
C PHE A 286 -3.19 5.05 14.14
N SER A 287 -3.11 6.21 14.79
CA SER A 287 -2.14 6.46 15.87
C SER A 287 -2.43 5.68 17.16
N GLU A 288 -3.65 5.18 17.34
CA GLU A 288 -4.08 4.41 18.51
C GLU A 288 -3.91 2.90 18.31
N VAL A 289 -3.85 2.44 17.06
CA VAL A 289 -3.54 1.04 16.73
C VAL A 289 -2.04 0.79 16.92
N ALA A 290 -1.70 -0.33 17.55
CA ALA A 290 -0.29 -0.68 17.72
C ALA A 290 0.35 -1.06 16.37
N PRO A 291 1.56 -0.58 16.06
CA PRO A 291 2.26 -0.95 14.82
C PRO A 291 2.39 -2.47 14.61
N LYS A 292 2.53 -3.24 15.69
CA LYS A 292 2.59 -4.71 15.63
C LYS A 292 1.29 -5.34 15.14
N ASP A 293 0.12 -4.78 15.50
CA ASP A 293 -1.17 -5.28 15.01
C ASP A 293 -1.30 -5.06 13.50
N ILE A 294 -0.79 -3.92 13.01
CA ILE A 294 -0.76 -3.60 11.58
C ILE A 294 0.16 -4.58 10.83
N ILE A 295 1.34 -4.84 11.38
CA ILE A 295 2.32 -5.78 10.83
C ILE A 295 1.75 -7.21 10.82
N ASP A 296 1.10 -7.65 11.89
CA ASP A 296 0.52 -8.99 11.97
C ASP A 296 -0.58 -9.21 10.92
N LEU A 297 -1.49 -8.24 10.76
CA LEU A 297 -2.50 -8.30 9.69
C LEU A 297 -1.87 -8.30 8.30
N ALA A 298 -0.82 -7.50 8.09
CA ALA A 298 -0.10 -7.47 6.83
C ALA A 298 0.64 -8.79 6.56
N SER A 299 1.26 -9.39 7.58
CA SER A 299 1.91 -10.70 7.48
C SER A 299 0.93 -11.82 7.15
N ASP A 300 -0.27 -11.81 7.76
CA ASP A 300 -1.32 -12.77 7.44
C ASP A 300 -1.73 -12.70 5.95
N ALA A 301 -1.74 -11.49 5.36
CA ALA A 301 -2.04 -11.29 3.95
C ALA A 301 -0.84 -11.55 3.02
N GLN A 302 0.40 -11.28 3.47
CA GLN A 302 1.61 -11.40 2.65
C GLN A 302 1.81 -12.82 2.07
N LYS A 303 1.29 -13.83 2.74
CA LYS A 303 1.31 -15.22 2.27
C LYS A 303 0.56 -15.43 0.95
N PHE A 304 -0.37 -14.54 0.63
CA PHE A 304 -1.21 -14.58 -0.56
C PHE A 304 -0.83 -13.52 -1.60
N VAL A 305 -0.05 -12.51 -1.21
CA VAL A 305 0.34 -11.38 -2.05
C VAL A 305 1.72 -11.64 -2.66
N ASP A 306 1.79 -11.67 -4.00
CA ASP A 306 3.03 -11.94 -4.74
C ASP A 306 4.08 -10.87 -4.53
N MET A 307 3.66 -9.62 -4.64
CA MET A 307 4.50 -8.44 -4.52
C MET A 307 4.45 -7.87 -3.10
N GLY A 308 4.76 -6.62 -2.93
CA GLY A 308 4.72 -5.93 -1.65
C GLY A 308 3.36 -5.36 -1.30
N GLN A 309 3.34 -4.74 -0.15
CA GLN A 309 2.23 -3.98 0.39
C GLN A 309 2.77 -2.60 0.79
N SER A 310 2.12 -1.52 0.35
CA SER A 310 2.44 -0.17 0.83
C SER A 310 1.95 -0.03 2.27
N LEU A 311 2.75 -0.52 3.20
CA LEU A 311 2.43 -0.60 4.61
C LEU A 311 2.99 0.61 5.36
N ASN A 312 2.10 1.52 5.73
CA ASN A 312 2.46 2.66 6.57
C ASN A 312 2.44 2.29 8.06
N LEU A 313 3.29 2.93 8.83
CA LEU A 313 3.34 2.79 10.28
C LEU A 313 3.27 4.19 10.91
N VAL A 314 2.58 4.28 12.04
CA VAL A 314 2.53 5.52 12.84
C VAL A 314 3.27 5.31 14.15
N PHE A 315 4.26 6.17 14.41
CA PHE A 315 5.07 6.13 15.62
C PHE A 315 4.61 7.21 16.60
N ARG A 316 4.33 6.82 17.84
CA ARG A 316 3.93 7.76 18.89
C ARG A 316 5.12 8.64 19.31
N LYS A 317 4.84 9.84 19.79
CA LYS A 317 5.87 10.81 20.23
C LYS A 317 6.87 10.27 21.25
N ASN A 318 6.47 9.29 22.03
CA ASN A 318 7.31 8.66 23.05
C ASN A 318 8.13 7.47 22.54
N TYR A 319 8.06 7.13 21.26
CA TYR A 319 8.88 6.06 20.70
C TYR A 319 10.32 6.53 20.56
N THR A 320 11.24 5.70 21.05
CA THR A 320 12.69 5.87 20.90
C THR A 320 13.16 5.31 19.57
N LEU A 321 14.38 5.61 19.16
CA LEU A 321 15.02 4.97 18.00
C LEU A 321 15.09 3.45 18.16
N GLN A 322 15.26 2.96 19.39
CA GLN A 322 15.25 1.53 19.67
C GLN A 322 13.87 0.92 19.41
N ASP A 323 12.78 1.59 19.83
CA ASP A 323 11.40 1.12 19.55
C ASP A 323 11.14 1.05 18.04
N ILE A 324 11.57 2.06 17.30
CA ILE A 324 11.46 2.09 15.84
C ILE A 324 12.23 0.93 15.21
N TYR A 325 13.47 0.69 15.65
CA TYR A 325 14.28 -0.44 15.21
C TYR A 325 13.59 -1.79 15.49
N GLU A 326 13.07 -1.99 16.70
CA GLU A 326 12.39 -3.23 17.09
C GLU A 326 11.12 -3.48 16.26
N ILE A 327 10.39 -2.43 15.90
CA ILE A 327 9.21 -2.54 15.04
C ILE A 327 9.60 -2.93 13.60
N HIS A 328 10.66 -2.33 13.04
CA HIS A 328 11.16 -2.70 11.72
C HIS A 328 11.70 -4.13 11.70
N LYS A 329 12.45 -4.51 12.74
CA LYS A 329 12.92 -5.88 12.92
C LYS A 329 11.74 -6.87 13.01
N TYR A 330 10.70 -6.51 13.77
CA TYR A 330 9.49 -7.33 13.86
C TYR A 330 8.81 -7.51 12.50
N ALA A 331 8.71 -6.46 11.69
CA ALA A 331 8.17 -6.56 10.34
C ALA A 331 9.00 -7.52 9.46
N TRP A 332 10.33 -7.45 9.56
CA TRP A 332 11.22 -8.37 8.87
C TRP A 332 11.04 -9.83 9.34
N GLU A 333 10.98 -10.06 10.66
CA GLU A 333 10.73 -11.39 11.25
C GLU A 333 9.35 -11.98 10.88
N LYS A 334 8.43 -11.13 10.45
CA LYS A 334 7.08 -11.48 9.99
C LYS A 334 6.97 -11.64 8.47
N ASP A 335 8.09 -11.72 7.76
CA ASP A 335 8.16 -11.87 6.30
C ASP A 335 7.45 -10.75 5.53
N ILE A 336 7.39 -9.53 6.09
CA ILE A 336 6.89 -8.36 5.36
C ILE A 336 7.91 -7.97 4.29
N LYS A 337 7.47 -7.92 3.04
CA LYS A 337 8.35 -7.62 1.89
C LYS A 337 8.71 -6.14 1.79
N THR A 338 7.77 -5.25 2.13
CA THR A 338 7.95 -3.79 2.06
C THR A 338 7.28 -3.09 3.22
N LEU A 339 7.91 -2.03 3.72
CA LEU A 339 7.30 -0.95 4.49
C LEU A 339 7.28 0.30 3.61
N TYR A 340 6.36 1.24 3.89
CA TYR A 340 6.20 2.45 3.09
C TYR A 340 6.60 3.69 3.90
N TYR A 341 5.66 4.38 4.54
CA TYR A 341 5.97 5.55 5.33
C TYR A 341 5.96 5.26 6.83
N ALA A 342 6.84 5.97 7.55
CA ALA A 342 6.85 6.04 9.01
C ALA A 342 6.39 7.43 9.43
N TYR A 343 5.13 7.56 9.88
CA TYR A 343 4.59 8.84 10.31
C TYR A 343 4.83 9.05 11.81
N PRO A 344 5.41 10.18 12.23
CA PRO A 344 5.32 10.59 13.62
C PRO A 344 3.87 10.97 13.96
N SER A 345 3.38 10.59 15.14
CA SER A 345 1.99 10.84 15.55
C SER A 345 1.61 12.32 15.61
N ALA A 346 2.60 13.25 15.65
CA ALA A 346 2.37 14.69 15.54
C ALA A 346 1.80 15.08 14.17
N HIS A 347 2.09 14.33 13.13
CA HIS A 347 1.58 14.60 11.78
C HIS A 347 0.10 14.21 11.62
N ALA A 348 -0.41 13.24 12.38
CA ALA A 348 -1.85 12.95 12.43
C ALA A 348 -2.69 14.14 12.94
N ALA A 349 -2.07 15.09 13.64
CA ALA A 349 -2.70 16.30 14.15
C ALA A 349 -2.62 17.50 13.18
N LEU A 350 -1.73 17.46 12.16
CA LEU A 350 -1.48 18.59 11.26
C LEU A 350 -2.48 18.71 10.10
N GLU A 351 -3.39 17.76 9.91
CA GLU A 351 -4.55 17.98 9.03
C GLU A 351 -5.47 19.12 9.50
N LYS A 352 -5.22 19.70 10.71
CA LYS A 352 -5.91 20.92 11.19
C LYS A 352 -5.61 22.17 10.35
N ASP A 353 -4.48 22.22 9.66
CA ASP A 353 -4.01 23.45 8.99
C ASP A 353 -4.13 23.42 7.45
N GLY A 354 -4.86 22.46 6.89
CA GLY A 354 -5.20 22.47 5.45
C GLY A 354 -4.05 22.11 4.50
N GLU A 355 -2.89 21.71 5.01
CA GLU A 355 -1.84 21.13 4.19
C GLU A 355 -2.12 19.64 3.98
N SER A 356 -2.62 19.32 2.78
CA SER A 356 -2.98 17.96 2.43
C SER A 356 -1.73 17.09 2.29
N TRP A 357 -1.69 16.01 3.04
CA TRP A 357 -0.74 14.89 2.92
C TRP A 357 -0.90 14.11 1.61
N ASP A 358 -1.74 14.58 0.70
CA ASP A 358 -2.14 13.91 -0.54
C ASP A 358 -1.15 14.03 -1.69
N THR A 359 -0.01 14.64 -1.50
CA THR A 359 1.02 14.66 -2.53
C THR A 359 2.01 13.51 -2.35
N CYS A 360 1.54 12.29 -2.52
CA CYS A 360 2.40 11.24 -3.05
C CYS A 360 2.65 11.57 -4.52
N VAL A 361 3.67 12.36 -4.79
CA VAL A 361 4.05 12.82 -6.14
C VAL A 361 4.43 11.64 -7.06
N SER A 362 4.65 10.44 -6.53
CA SER A 362 5.00 9.24 -7.31
C SER A 362 3.80 8.37 -7.74
N CYS A 363 2.58 8.69 -7.28
CA CYS A 363 1.36 7.94 -7.65
C CYS A 363 0.21 8.85 -8.08
N ALA A 364 0.43 10.15 -8.30
CA ALA A 364 -0.60 11.16 -8.56
C ALA A 364 -0.57 11.74 -9.97
N ASP A 365 0.24 11.21 -10.89
CA ASP A 365 0.24 11.56 -12.32
C ASP A 365 -0.07 10.33 -13.19
#